data_576115d379716db7c7941bb42b25cf88
#
_entry.id   576115d379716db7c7941bb42b25cf88
#
_cell.length_a   1.000
_cell.length_b   1.000
_cell.length_c   1.000
_cell.angle_alpha   90.00
_cell.angle_beta   90.00
_cell.angle_gamma   90.00
#
_symmetry.space_group_name_H-M   'P 1'
#
loop_
_entity.id
_entity.type
_entity.pdbx_description
1 polymer ?
#
loop_
_entity_poly.entity_id
_entity_poly.type
_entity_poly.pdbx_seq_one_letter_code
_entity_poly.pdbx_strand_id
1 'polypeptide(L)'
;MKRTFFLGLFMLGFGSFSIAQEVSFEEYDLPNGLHVILHQENGAPVVTTAVMYHVGGKDRTEGKTGFAHFFEHLLFEGTQNIKRGKWFEIVSANGGTNNANTSQDRTYYYEVFPSNNLELGLWMESERMLHPVIDQIGVDTQQEVVKEEKRSTYDNRPYGQFLAVLGENLFDAHPYKDPNIGYMEHIDAYTLEDVKAYNKKYYVPNNAVLVVAGDFQMEETKKMIEDYFGPIPRGADIVRNYPKEKPITEQKIAKAYDPNIQIPAIGLAYRTPGFRERDAYILDMVSTYLSDGRSSKLYKKMVDDQKQALQVGAFNIGQEDYGMYLVFALPVGETSLEVLMAEMEEEVAKVRDELISEKDYQKLQNKFENDFVNSNSSVEGIANSLARNYLLYGDTNLINKEIDIYRSVTREEIKEVANKYLKPNQSVVINYLPGDKTEN
;
A
#
# COMPACT_ATOMS: atom_id res chain seq x y z
N MET A 1 45.68 -63.03 -8.70
CA MET A 1 45.35 -62.13 -7.63
C MET A 1 45.25 -60.68 -8.20
N LYS A 2 44.02 -60.20 -8.48
CA LYS A 2 43.80 -58.84 -8.91
C LYS A 2 43.10 -58.12 -7.73
N ARG A 3 43.73 -57.10 -7.13
CA ARG A 3 43.15 -56.23 -6.09
C ARG A 3 42.48 -55.05 -6.78
N THR A 4 41.17 -54.99 -6.62
CA THR A 4 40.34 -53.84 -7.05
C THR A 4 40.25 -52.83 -5.91
N PHE A 5 40.79 -51.62 -6.14
CA PHE A 5 40.68 -50.48 -5.22
C PHE A 5 39.35 -49.78 -5.48
N PHE A 6 38.46 -49.73 -4.51
CA PHE A 6 37.27 -48.89 -4.54
C PHE A 6 37.61 -47.50 -3.97
N LEU A 7 37.61 -46.49 -4.84
CA LEU A 7 37.77 -45.10 -4.43
C LEU A 7 36.34 -44.55 -4.12
N GLY A 8 36.01 -44.39 -2.85
CA GLY A 8 34.79 -43.75 -2.40
C GLY A 8 34.91 -42.25 -2.57
N LEU A 9 34.12 -41.68 -3.52
CA LEU A 9 33.99 -40.24 -3.72
C LEU A 9 33.00 -39.69 -2.70
N PHE A 10 33.51 -39.02 -1.66
CA PHE A 10 32.71 -38.29 -0.68
C PHE A 10 32.29 -36.95 -1.34
N MET A 11 31.07 -36.84 -1.89
CA MET A 11 30.48 -35.56 -2.28
C MET A 11 30.07 -34.81 -1.00
N LEU A 12 30.91 -33.88 -0.57
CA LEU A 12 30.50 -32.82 0.36
C LEU A 12 29.50 -31.92 -0.40
N GLY A 13 28.20 -32.06 -0.15
CA GLY A 13 27.17 -31.15 -0.56
C GLY A 13 27.39 -29.82 0.15
N PHE A 14 28.00 -28.84 -0.51
CA PHE A 14 27.91 -27.44 -0.11
C PHE A 14 26.45 -27.00 -0.35
N GLY A 15 25.65 -27.00 0.69
CA GLY A 15 24.40 -26.27 0.71
C GLY A 15 24.75 -24.79 0.57
N SER A 16 24.55 -24.24 -0.63
CA SER A 16 24.57 -22.79 -0.83
C SER A 16 23.36 -22.24 -0.06
N PHE A 17 23.58 -21.77 1.16
CA PHE A 17 22.66 -20.83 1.78
C PHE A 17 22.72 -19.56 0.91
N SER A 18 21.70 -19.33 0.11
CA SER A 18 21.47 -18.01 -0.46
C SER A 18 21.16 -17.09 0.71
N ILE A 19 22.16 -16.37 1.19
CA ILE A 19 21.95 -15.23 2.08
C ILE A 19 21.28 -14.20 1.18
N ALA A 20 20.05 -13.82 1.47
CA ALA A 20 19.42 -12.64 0.85
C ALA A 20 20.41 -11.47 1.06
N GLN A 21 20.70 -10.75 -0.03
CA GLN A 21 21.65 -9.64 0.05
C GLN A 21 21.05 -8.59 0.98
N GLU A 22 21.75 -8.25 2.05
CA GLU A 22 21.34 -7.22 2.99
C GLU A 22 21.34 -5.86 2.27
N VAL A 23 20.24 -5.10 2.40
CA VAL A 23 20.14 -3.75 1.87
C VAL A 23 20.87 -2.82 2.83
N SER A 24 22.08 -2.37 2.45
CA SER A 24 22.86 -1.38 3.20
C SER A 24 22.35 0.02 2.94
N PHE A 25 22.27 0.87 3.97
CA PHE A 25 21.88 2.27 3.83
C PHE A 25 22.54 3.12 4.90
N GLU A 26 22.63 4.43 4.64
CA GLU A 26 22.95 5.45 5.63
C GLU A 26 21.72 6.35 5.82
N GLU A 27 21.47 6.80 7.06
CA GLU A 27 20.35 7.70 7.35
C GLU A 27 20.76 8.81 8.31
N TYR A 28 20.17 10.01 8.14
CA TYR A 28 20.42 11.17 8.99
C TYR A 28 19.29 12.20 8.86
N ASP A 29 19.23 13.14 9.82
CA ASP A 29 18.27 14.22 9.80
C ASP A 29 18.93 15.55 9.39
N LEU A 30 18.26 16.33 8.53
CA LEU A 30 18.60 17.72 8.29
C LEU A 30 18.09 18.61 9.45
N PRO A 31 18.70 19.80 9.66
CA PRO A 31 18.27 20.73 10.73
C PRO A 31 16.80 21.14 10.65
N ASN A 32 16.19 21.11 9.47
CA ASN A 32 14.77 21.41 9.26
C ASN A 32 13.83 20.22 9.56
N GLY A 33 14.40 19.07 9.94
CA GLY A 33 13.67 17.88 10.32
C GLY A 33 13.31 16.93 9.15
N LEU A 34 13.83 17.18 7.95
CA LEU A 34 13.75 16.20 6.86
C LEU A 34 14.66 15.01 7.18
N HIS A 35 14.09 13.83 7.23
CA HIS A 35 14.87 12.59 7.31
C HIS A 35 15.36 12.18 5.94
N VAL A 36 16.64 11.77 5.86
CA VAL A 36 17.30 11.37 4.60
C VAL A 36 17.80 9.94 4.72
N ILE A 37 17.53 9.12 3.71
CA ILE A 37 18.02 7.74 3.62
C ILE A 37 18.75 7.59 2.27
N LEU A 38 19.98 7.06 2.32
CA LEU A 38 20.85 6.87 1.17
C LEU A 38 21.20 5.40 1.02
N HIS A 39 20.79 4.78 -0.10
CA HIS A 39 21.16 3.42 -0.48
C HIS A 39 21.99 3.43 -1.75
N GLN A 40 23.31 3.30 -1.60
CA GLN A 40 24.26 3.28 -2.73
C GLN A 40 24.35 1.86 -3.31
N GLU A 41 23.99 1.72 -4.59
CA GLU A 41 24.08 0.49 -5.36
C GLU A 41 24.54 0.79 -6.79
N ASN A 42 25.76 0.42 -7.13
CA ASN A 42 26.42 0.78 -8.40
C ASN A 42 26.29 -0.31 -9.47
N GLY A 43 25.40 -1.29 -9.30
CA GLY A 43 25.20 -2.40 -10.23
C GLY A 43 24.56 -2.00 -11.57
N ALA A 44 23.80 -0.90 -11.58
CA ALA A 44 23.20 -0.33 -12.78
C ALA A 44 23.32 1.20 -12.75
N PRO A 45 23.53 1.89 -13.89
CA PRO A 45 23.71 3.34 -13.94
C PRO A 45 22.37 4.08 -13.86
N VAL A 46 21.61 3.82 -12.81
CA VAL A 46 20.30 4.44 -12.54
C VAL A 46 20.21 4.86 -11.07
N VAL A 47 19.45 5.91 -10.81
CA VAL A 47 19.21 6.44 -9.48
C VAL A 47 17.74 6.82 -9.33
N THR A 48 17.19 6.54 -8.14
CA THR A 48 15.86 6.98 -7.74
C THR A 48 15.98 8.09 -6.71
N THR A 49 15.30 9.21 -6.93
CA THR A 49 15.02 10.23 -5.91
C THR A 49 13.55 10.13 -5.54
N ALA A 50 13.26 10.03 -4.25
CA ALA A 50 11.90 9.81 -3.79
C ALA A 50 11.61 10.58 -2.52
N VAL A 51 10.42 11.17 -2.43
CA VAL A 51 9.93 11.83 -1.22
C VAL A 51 8.60 11.21 -0.81
N MET A 52 8.52 10.73 0.43
CA MET A 52 7.29 10.25 1.02
C MET A 52 6.87 11.19 2.15
N TYR A 53 5.64 11.71 2.04
CA TYR A 53 5.02 12.55 3.06
C TYR A 53 4.08 11.71 3.92
N HIS A 54 4.16 11.87 5.25
CA HIS A 54 3.22 11.24 6.18
C HIS A 54 1.89 12.00 6.18
N VAL A 55 1.21 11.94 5.07
CA VAL A 55 -0.12 12.53 4.85
C VAL A 55 -0.86 11.71 3.79
N GLY A 56 -2.08 11.31 4.12
CA GLY A 56 -2.91 10.47 3.25
C GLY A 56 -4.39 10.79 3.37
N GLY A 57 -5.24 9.90 2.86
CA GLY A 57 -6.69 10.08 2.85
C GLY A 57 -7.30 10.33 4.24
N LYS A 58 -6.72 9.78 5.30
CA LYS A 58 -7.18 10.00 6.69
C LYS A 58 -6.94 11.40 7.22
N ASP A 59 -5.94 12.13 6.68
CA ASP A 59 -5.60 13.50 7.09
C ASP A 59 -6.52 14.52 6.40
N ARG A 60 -7.80 14.43 6.69
CA ARG A 60 -8.81 15.29 6.08
C ARG A 60 -9.05 16.60 6.84
N THR A 61 -9.58 17.58 6.15
CA THR A 61 -10.22 18.73 6.77
C THR A 61 -11.70 18.41 7.01
N GLU A 62 -12.28 18.87 8.10
CA GLU A 62 -13.70 18.62 8.41
C GLU A 62 -14.62 19.01 7.24
N GLY A 63 -15.48 18.06 6.83
CA GLY A 63 -16.37 18.21 5.69
C GLY A 63 -15.71 18.17 4.31
N LYS A 64 -14.42 17.83 4.22
CA LYS A 64 -13.68 17.75 2.94
C LYS A 64 -12.71 16.59 2.94
N THR A 65 -12.97 15.58 2.10
CA THR A 65 -12.15 14.38 1.91
C THR A 65 -11.36 14.46 0.60
N GLY A 66 -10.35 13.63 0.42
CA GLY A 66 -9.61 13.53 -0.85
C GLY A 66 -8.45 14.52 -1.03
N PHE A 67 -8.14 15.35 -0.04
CA PHE A 67 -7.09 16.38 -0.19
C PHE A 67 -5.71 15.79 -0.52
N ALA A 68 -5.30 14.71 0.16
CA ALA A 68 -3.99 14.13 -0.10
C ALA A 68 -3.85 13.63 -1.55
N HIS A 69 -4.89 12.98 -2.08
CA HIS A 69 -4.92 12.56 -3.48
C HIS A 69 -4.98 13.75 -4.45
N PHE A 70 -5.76 14.78 -4.12
CA PHE A 70 -5.76 16.02 -4.88
C PHE A 70 -4.35 16.66 -4.95
N PHE A 71 -3.59 16.63 -3.84
CA PHE A 71 -2.21 17.10 -3.79
C PHE A 71 -1.25 16.24 -4.59
N GLU A 72 -1.50 14.93 -4.69
CA GLU A 72 -0.74 14.06 -5.59
C GLU A 72 -0.72 14.63 -7.02
N HIS A 73 -1.86 15.09 -7.52
CA HIS A 73 -1.98 15.74 -8.83
C HIS A 73 -1.43 17.17 -8.83
N LEU A 74 -1.82 17.99 -7.85
CA LEU A 74 -1.53 19.41 -7.82
C LEU A 74 -0.02 19.70 -7.80
N LEU A 75 0.77 18.89 -7.11
CA LEU A 75 2.21 19.08 -7.01
C LEU A 75 2.99 18.72 -8.30
N PHE A 76 2.30 18.32 -9.38
CA PHE A 76 2.85 18.24 -10.74
C PHE A 76 2.52 19.48 -11.61
N GLU A 77 1.70 20.42 -11.11
CA GLU A 77 1.32 21.63 -11.86
C GLU A 77 2.51 22.53 -12.20
N GLY A 78 3.57 22.47 -11.39
CA GLY A 78 4.81 23.23 -11.57
C GLY A 78 5.26 23.92 -10.29
N THR A 79 6.39 24.60 -10.39
CA THR A 79 7.01 25.37 -9.31
C THR A 79 7.36 26.77 -9.78
N GLN A 80 7.96 27.59 -8.93
CA GLN A 80 8.47 28.91 -9.36
C GLN A 80 9.47 28.81 -10.51
N ASN A 81 10.23 27.71 -10.58
CA ASN A 81 11.30 27.49 -11.57
C ASN A 81 10.94 26.46 -12.64
N ILE A 82 9.89 25.65 -12.43
CA ILE A 82 9.35 24.68 -13.39
C ILE A 82 7.98 25.16 -13.87
N LYS A 83 7.87 25.54 -15.15
CA LYS A 83 6.62 26.01 -15.72
C LYS A 83 5.54 24.93 -15.67
N ARG A 84 4.28 25.36 -15.49
CA ARG A 84 3.11 24.49 -15.54
C ARG A 84 3.12 23.55 -16.75
N GLY A 85 2.85 22.26 -16.51
CA GLY A 85 2.80 21.21 -17.52
C GLY A 85 4.18 20.75 -18.03
N LYS A 86 5.29 21.27 -17.50
CA LYS A 86 6.64 20.90 -17.94
C LYS A 86 7.32 19.81 -17.13
N TRP A 87 6.73 19.40 -16.01
CA TRP A 87 7.33 18.37 -15.14
C TRP A 87 7.66 17.08 -15.91
N PHE A 88 6.66 16.47 -16.52
CA PHE A 88 6.80 15.21 -17.27
C PHE A 88 7.71 15.34 -18.50
N GLU A 89 7.71 16.52 -19.16
CA GLU A 89 8.58 16.81 -20.28
C GLU A 89 10.06 16.86 -19.85
N ILE A 90 10.37 17.50 -18.71
CA ILE A 90 11.72 17.56 -18.16
C ILE A 90 12.21 16.16 -17.82
N VAL A 91 11.40 15.36 -17.11
CA VAL A 91 11.75 13.98 -16.75
C VAL A 91 12.05 13.14 -18.00
N SER A 92 11.13 13.15 -18.98
CA SER A 92 11.27 12.35 -20.20
C SER A 92 12.45 12.81 -21.07
N ALA A 93 12.68 14.12 -21.18
CA ALA A 93 13.79 14.68 -21.96
C ALA A 93 15.18 14.32 -21.39
N ASN A 94 15.23 13.99 -20.09
CA ASN A 94 16.43 13.56 -19.40
C ASN A 94 16.53 12.04 -19.19
N GLY A 95 15.73 11.26 -19.94
CA GLY A 95 15.73 9.80 -19.92
C GLY A 95 15.16 9.19 -18.64
N GLY A 96 14.42 9.95 -17.87
CA GLY A 96 13.81 9.51 -16.63
C GLY A 96 12.37 9.02 -16.78
N THR A 97 11.88 8.45 -15.71
CA THR A 97 10.46 8.13 -15.46
C THR A 97 10.08 8.62 -14.09
N ASN A 98 8.81 8.94 -13.88
CA ASN A 98 8.30 9.35 -12.58
C ASN A 98 6.90 8.83 -12.35
N ASN A 99 6.50 8.77 -11.09
CA ASN A 99 5.11 8.51 -10.70
C ASN A 99 4.85 9.06 -9.29
N ALA A 100 3.58 9.02 -8.90
CA ALA A 100 3.15 9.27 -7.54
C ALA A 100 1.99 8.34 -7.17
N ASN A 101 1.73 8.19 -5.88
CA ASN A 101 0.54 7.51 -5.40
C ASN A 101 0.21 7.93 -3.96
N THR A 102 -1.08 7.86 -3.63
CA THR A 102 -1.61 8.21 -2.32
C THR A 102 -2.35 7.03 -1.71
N SER A 103 -2.04 6.73 -0.46
CA SER A 103 -2.82 5.80 0.38
C SER A 103 -3.59 6.56 1.47
N GLN A 104 -4.23 5.82 2.35
CA GLN A 104 -4.87 6.43 3.52
C GLN A 104 -3.87 7.07 4.50
N ASP A 105 -2.58 6.68 4.45
CA ASP A 105 -1.58 7.06 5.45
C ASP A 105 -0.43 7.90 4.91
N ARG A 106 -0.19 7.89 3.60
CA ARG A 106 0.97 8.57 3.01
C ARG A 106 0.73 8.99 1.56
N THR A 107 1.51 10.00 1.09
CA THR A 107 1.65 10.38 -0.31
C THR A 107 3.11 10.22 -0.72
N TYR A 108 3.37 9.59 -1.86
CA TYR A 108 4.70 9.22 -2.34
C TYR A 108 4.92 9.74 -3.74
N TYR A 109 6.03 10.44 -3.96
CA TYR A 109 6.52 10.94 -5.25
C TYR A 109 7.88 10.35 -5.51
N TYR A 110 8.19 10.00 -6.76
CA TYR A 110 9.53 9.56 -7.13
C TYR A 110 9.85 9.79 -8.60
N GLU A 111 11.13 9.98 -8.88
CA GLU A 111 11.73 9.95 -10.19
C GLU A 111 12.82 8.89 -10.24
N VAL A 112 12.94 8.23 -11.39
CA VAL A 112 14.06 7.33 -11.72
C VAL A 112 14.78 7.92 -12.92
N PHE A 113 16.07 8.23 -12.74
CA PHE A 113 16.92 8.82 -13.77
C PHE A 113 18.14 7.94 -14.07
N PRO A 114 18.80 8.10 -15.24
CA PRO A 114 20.20 7.76 -15.38
C PRO A 114 21.03 8.46 -14.30
N SER A 115 22.03 7.78 -13.74
CA SER A 115 22.77 8.25 -12.55
C SER A 115 23.42 9.65 -12.70
N ASN A 116 23.79 10.03 -13.94
CA ASN A 116 24.33 11.37 -14.23
C ASN A 116 23.31 12.53 -14.07
N ASN A 117 22.02 12.21 -13.89
CA ASN A 117 20.95 13.19 -13.69
C ASN A 117 20.41 13.20 -12.23
N LEU A 118 21.17 12.65 -11.26
CA LEU A 118 20.80 12.69 -9.85
C LEU A 118 20.51 14.12 -9.37
N GLU A 119 21.37 15.08 -9.71
CA GLU A 119 21.19 16.48 -9.30
C GLU A 119 19.85 17.05 -9.79
N LEU A 120 19.43 16.69 -11.03
CA LEU A 120 18.13 17.08 -11.56
C LEU A 120 16.98 16.54 -10.70
N GLY A 121 17.02 15.27 -10.31
CA GLY A 121 16.00 14.65 -9.47
C GLY A 121 15.93 15.34 -8.09
N LEU A 122 17.06 15.56 -7.44
CA LEU A 122 17.11 16.27 -6.16
C LEU A 122 16.59 17.71 -6.27
N TRP A 123 16.97 18.42 -7.32
CA TRP A 123 16.46 19.77 -7.57
C TRP A 123 14.95 19.78 -7.78
N MET A 124 14.42 18.87 -8.60
CA MET A 124 12.98 18.79 -8.86
C MET A 124 12.18 18.53 -7.59
N GLU A 125 12.61 17.58 -6.76
CA GLU A 125 11.91 17.28 -5.50
C GLU A 125 12.04 18.42 -4.47
N SER A 126 13.18 19.11 -4.41
CA SER A 126 13.33 20.29 -3.56
C SER A 126 12.43 21.45 -4.01
N GLU A 127 12.28 21.67 -5.32
CA GLU A 127 11.36 22.64 -5.90
C GLU A 127 9.89 22.28 -5.59
N ARG A 128 9.51 21.00 -5.68
CA ARG A 128 8.19 20.51 -5.30
C ARG A 128 7.87 20.82 -3.83
N MET A 129 8.84 20.64 -2.94
CA MET A 129 8.67 20.88 -1.51
C MET A 129 8.66 22.36 -1.13
N LEU A 130 9.55 23.17 -1.73
CA LEU A 130 9.76 24.56 -1.35
C LEU A 130 8.89 25.56 -2.11
N HIS A 131 8.73 25.36 -3.41
CA HIS A 131 8.18 26.36 -4.33
C HIS A 131 6.99 25.90 -5.18
N PRO A 132 6.09 25.01 -4.70
CA PRO A 132 4.98 24.57 -5.52
C PRO A 132 4.09 25.74 -5.91
N VAL A 133 3.62 25.78 -7.16
CA VAL A 133 2.66 26.77 -7.63
C VAL A 133 1.26 26.35 -7.20
N ILE A 134 0.73 27.02 -6.19
CA ILE A 134 -0.65 26.80 -5.70
C ILE A 134 -1.43 28.07 -5.95
N ASP A 135 -2.14 28.10 -7.07
CA ASP A 135 -2.98 29.18 -7.51
C ASP A 135 -4.38 28.70 -7.95
N GLN A 136 -5.29 29.64 -8.25
CA GLN A 136 -6.67 29.29 -8.60
C GLN A 136 -6.73 28.46 -9.89
N ILE A 137 -5.84 28.72 -10.85
CA ILE A 137 -5.83 27.99 -12.14
C ILE A 137 -5.49 26.51 -11.89
N GLY A 138 -4.47 26.24 -11.08
CA GLY A 138 -4.07 24.88 -10.72
C GLY A 138 -5.18 24.15 -9.93
N VAL A 139 -5.80 24.84 -8.99
CA VAL A 139 -6.92 24.26 -8.20
C VAL A 139 -8.09 23.90 -9.12
N ASP A 140 -8.57 24.83 -9.95
CA ASP A 140 -9.69 24.59 -10.84
C ASP A 140 -9.39 23.47 -11.85
N THR A 141 -8.16 23.45 -12.39
CA THR A 141 -7.72 22.42 -13.34
C THR A 141 -7.73 21.04 -12.68
N GLN A 142 -7.10 20.91 -11.52
CA GLN A 142 -6.94 19.61 -10.86
C GLN A 142 -8.24 19.12 -10.21
N GLN A 143 -9.16 20.01 -9.82
CA GLN A 143 -10.51 19.59 -9.44
C GLN A 143 -11.20 18.83 -10.58
N GLU A 144 -11.15 19.35 -11.82
CA GLU A 144 -11.77 18.66 -12.98
C GLU A 144 -11.04 17.34 -13.31
N VAL A 145 -9.69 17.30 -13.22
CA VAL A 145 -8.91 16.07 -13.46
C VAL A 145 -9.27 14.99 -12.47
N VAL A 146 -9.27 15.30 -11.17
CA VAL A 146 -9.58 14.33 -10.11
C VAL A 146 -11.05 13.87 -10.19
N LYS A 147 -11.98 14.77 -10.53
CA LYS A 147 -13.40 14.41 -10.76
C LYS A 147 -13.55 13.45 -11.95
N GLU A 148 -12.80 13.68 -13.04
CA GLU A 148 -12.84 12.78 -14.18
C GLU A 148 -12.20 11.43 -13.88
N GLU A 149 -11.10 11.40 -13.12
CA GLU A 149 -10.52 10.17 -12.64
C GLU A 149 -11.51 9.40 -11.74
N LYS A 150 -12.19 10.09 -10.82
CA LYS A 150 -13.21 9.47 -9.99
C LYS A 150 -14.31 8.84 -10.83
N ARG A 151 -14.82 9.54 -11.85
CA ARG A 151 -15.83 8.99 -12.77
C ARG A 151 -15.31 7.76 -13.51
N SER A 152 -14.12 7.85 -14.10
CA SER A 152 -13.59 6.79 -14.97
C SER A 152 -13.09 5.57 -14.23
N THR A 153 -12.48 5.76 -13.05
CA THR A 153 -11.79 4.70 -12.30
C THR A 153 -12.68 4.08 -11.23
N TYR A 154 -13.58 4.87 -10.64
CA TYR A 154 -14.42 4.42 -9.52
C TYR A 154 -15.91 4.33 -9.91
N ASP A 155 -16.51 5.42 -10.41
CA ASP A 155 -17.97 5.50 -10.56
C ASP A 155 -18.48 4.70 -11.77
N ASN A 156 -17.75 4.70 -12.89
CA ASN A 156 -18.14 4.01 -14.13
C ASN A 156 -17.46 2.66 -14.33
N ARG A 157 -16.52 2.28 -13.44
CA ARG A 157 -15.83 1.02 -13.53
C ARG A 157 -16.60 -0.08 -12.79
N PRO A 158 -16.83 -1.26 -13.38
CA PRO A 158 -17.41 -2.39 -12.66
C PRO A 158 -16.67 -2.66 -11.35
N TYR A 159 -17.38 -2.78 -10.25
CA TYR A 159 -16.87 -2.96 -8.88
C TYR A 159 -15.96 -1.83 -8.37
N GLY A 160 -15.89 -0.68 -9.04
CA GLY A 160 -14.98 0.41 -8.68
C GLY A 160 -15.24 1.02 -7.30
N GLN A 161 -16.48 0.97 -6.82
CA GLN A 161 -16.87 1.49 -5.50
C GLN A 161 -16.70 0.46 -4.35
N PHE A 162 -16.28 -0.77 -4.64
CA PHE A 162 -16.29 -1.86 -3.65
C PHE A 162 -15.45 -1.54 -2.40
N LEU A 163 -14.25 -0.96 -2.57
CA LEU A 163 -13.38 -0.57 -1.45
C LEU A 163 -13.94 0.59 -0.63
N ALA A 164 -14.63 1.54 -1.27
CA ALA A 164 -15.32 2.62 -0.57
C ALA A 164 -16.46 2.06 0.30
N VAL A 165 -17.30 1.19 -0.29
CA VAL A 165 -18.36 0.47 0.45
C VAL A 165 -17.78 -0.34 1.62
N LEU A 166 -16.64 -0.96 1.43
CA LEU A 166 -15.95 -1.71 2.50
C LEU A 166 -15.56 -0.79 3.65
N GLY A 167 -14.91 0.35 3.36
CA GLY A 167 -14.53 1.36 4.35
C GLY A 167 -15.72 1.92 5.11
N GLU A 168 -16.77 2.35 4.40
CA GLU A 168 -18.01 2.91 4.97
C GLU A 168 -18.73 1.97 5.94
N ASN A 169 -18.61 0.65 5.75
CA ASN A 169 -19.28 -0.34 6.58
C ASN A 169 -18.40 -0.90 7.69
N LEU A 170 -17.09 -0.85 7.57
CA LEU A 170 -16.16 -1.27 8.61
C LEU A 170 -15.83 -0.16 9.61
N PHE A 171 -15.90 1.12 9.22
CA PHE A 171 -15.56 2.24 10.07
C PHE A 171 -16.76 3.17 10.25
N ASP A 172 -17.06 3.50 11.50
CA ASP A 172 -18.14 4.44 11.86
C ASP A 172 -17.57 5.85 12.13
N ALA A 173 -16.44 5.93 12.85
CA ALA A 173 -15.85 7.17 13.34
C ALA A 173 -14.51 7.52 12.68
N HIS A 174 -13.66 6.52 12.44
CA HIS A 174 -12.31 6.72 11.89
C HIS A 174 -12.35 7.21 10.43
N PRO A 175 -11.45 8.12 10.01
CA PRO A 175 -11.38 8.61 8.64
C PRO A 175 -11.23 7.54 7.55
N TYR A 176 -10.78 6.35 7.86
CA TYR A 176 -10.71 5.23 6.90
C TYR A 176 -12.05 4.80 6.31
N LYS A 177 -13.16 5.33 6.83
CA LYS A 177 -14.46 5.17 6.19
C LYS A 177 -14.59 5.89 4.85
N ASP A 178 -13.79 6.93 4.64
CA ASP A 178 -13.90 7.79 3.46
C ASP A 178 -12.98 7.25 2.33
N PRO A 179 -13.42 7.33 1.06
CA PRO A 179 -12.58 6.94 -0.06
C PRO A 179 -11.38 7.88 -0.20
N ASN A 180 -10.22 7.32 -0.55
CA ASN A 180 -8.97 8.09 -0.69
C ASN A 180 -9.08 9.20 -1.74
N ILE A 181 -9.82 8.95 -2.84
CA ILE A 181 -10.07 9.96 -3.88
C ILE A 181 -11.03 11.07 -3.43
N GLY A 182 -11.78 10.86 -2.36
CA GLY A 182 -12.78 11.79 -1.84
C GLY A 182 -14.16 11.64 -2.47
N TYR A 183 -15.11 12.41 -1.93
CA TYR A 183 -16.47 12.53 -2.46
C TYR A 183 -16.54 13.68 -3.46
N MET A 184 -17.37 13.55 -4.51
CA MET A 184 -17.50 14.53 -5.60
C MET A 184 -17.84 15.93 -5.07
N GLU A 185 -18.81 16.00 -4.17
CA GLU A 185 -19.25 17.25 -3.54
C GLU A 185 -18.16 17.91 -2.67
N HIS A 186 -17.26 17.12 -2.09
CA HIS A 186 -16.14 17.65 -1.32
C HIS A 186 -15.06 18.21 -2.25
N ILE A 187 -14.78 17.53 -3.37
CA ILE A 187 -13.81 18.00 -4.37
C ILE A 187 -14.28 19.33 -4.96
N ASP A 188 -15.57 19.46 -5.30
CA ASP A 188 -16.16 20.71 -5.79
C ASP A 188 -16.08 21.86 -4.77
N ALA A 189 -16.04 21.55 -3.48
CA ALA A 189 -16.03 22.53 -2.41
C ALA A 189 -14.64 23.02 -1.98
N TYR A 190 -13.54 22.56 -2.62
CA TYR A 190 -12.20 23.03 -2.27
C TYR A 190 -12.03 24.50 -2.65
N THR A 191 -11.50 25.29 -1.72
CA THR A 191 -11.08 26.66 -1.97
C THR A 191 -9.55 26.77 -2.04
N LEU A 192 -9.05 27.78 -2.72
CA LEU A 192 -7.61 28.03 -2.76
C LEU A 192 -6.99 28.20 -1.36
N GLU A 193 -7.77 28.78 -0.42
CA GLU A 193 -7.33 28.94 0.98
C GLU A 193 -7.20 27.61 1.70
N ASP A 194 -8.15 26.69 1.53
CA ASP A 194 -8.08 25.34 2.07
C ASP A 194 -6.85 24.60 1.55
N VAL A 195 -6.63 24.67 0.23
CA VAL A 195 -5.50 24.03 -0.44
C VAL A 195 -4.18 24.57 0.08
N LYS A 196 -4.02 25.89 0.19
CA LYS A 196 -2.80 26.52 0.77
C LYS A 196 -2.59 26.14 2.23
N ALA A 197 -3.66 26.11 3.02
CA ALA A 197 -3.59 25.71 4.42
C ALA A 197 -3.16 24.26 4.59
N TYR A 198 -3.69 23.36 3.75
CA TYR A 198 -3.34 21.94 3.76
C TYR A 198 -1.88 21.70 3.35
N ASN A 199 -1.40 22.37 2.28
CA ASN A 199 -0.01 22.32 1.88
C ASN A 199 0.92 22.75 3.02
N LYS A 200 0.68 23.94 3.58
CA LYS A 200 1.48 24.50 4.68
C LYS A 200 1.53 23.60 5.91
N LYS A 201 0.48 22.81 6.14
CA LYS A 201 0.39 21.93 7.31
C LYS A 201 1.12 20.62 7.11
N TYR A 202 0.97 19.99 5.93
CA TYR A 202 1.36 18.59 5.73
C TYR A 202 2.56 18.38 4.81
N TYR A 203 2.76 19.24 3.80
CA TYR A 203 3.85 19.08 2.82
C TYR A 203 5.08 19.88 3.24
N VAL A 204 5.67 19.45 4.35
CA VAL A 204 6.78 20.12 5.02
C VAL A 204 7.89 19.12 5.33
N PRO A 205 9.17 19.56 5.43
CA PRO A 205 10.29 18.64 5.58
C PRO A 205 10.20 17.73 6.81
N ASN A 206 9.75 18.25 7.94
CA ASN A 206 9.61 17.48 9.17
C ASN A 206 8.37 16.54 9.20
N ASN A 207 7.68 16.38 8.07
CA ASN A 207 6.62 15.40 7.84
C ASN A 207 6.93 14.51 6.65
N ALA A 208 8.20 14.45 6.23
CA ALA A 208 8.63 13.76 5.03
C ALA A 208 9.92 12.98 5.25
N VAL A 209 10.17 12.03 4.38
CA VAL A 209 11.46 11.35 4.22
C VAL A 209 11.90 11.45 2.76
N LEU A 210 13.16 11.83 2.54
CA LEU A 210 13.84 11.80 1.25
C LEU A 210 14.66 10.52 1.17
N VAL A 211 14.49 9.76 0.09
CA VAL A 211 15.31 8.59 -0.19
C VAL A 211 16.03 8.77 -1.51
N VAL A 212 17.33 8.49 -1.53
CA VAL A 212 18.13 8.34 -2.74
C VAL A 212 18.65 6.91 -2.80
N ALA A 213 18.29 6.19 -3.86
CA ALA A 213 18.72 4.80 -4.04
C ALA A 213 19.30 4.59 -5.45
N GLY A 214 20.44 3.90 -5.55
CA GLY A 214 21.08 3.56 -6.82
C GLY A 214 22.51 4.02 -6.96
N ASP A 215 22.92 4.35 -8.18
CA ASP A 215 24.29 4.69 -8.52
C ASP A 215 24.57 6.20 -8.30
N PHE A 216 25.31 6.50 -7.25
CA PHE A 216 25.72 7.87 -6.89
C PHE A 216 27.00 7.87 -6.01
N GLN A 217 27.55 9.07 -5.79
CA GLN A 217 28.68 9.26 -4.87
C GLN A 217 28.19 9.83 -3.53
N MET A 218 28.44 9.12 -2.43
CA MET A 218 27.85 9.39 -1.12
C MET A 218 28.06 10.84 -0.64
N GLU A 219 29.31 11.29 -0.56
CA GLU A 219 29.63 12.61 0.00
C GLU A 219 29.16 13.78 -0.90
N GLU A 220 29.21 13.58 -2.22
CA GLU A 220 28.71 14.56 -3.17
C GLU A 220 27.19 14.68 -3.07
N THR A 221 26.50 13.56 -2.95
CA THR A 221 25.04 13.50 -2.79
C THR A 221 24.58 14.16 -1.48
N LYS A 222 25.26 13.86 -0.36
CA LYS A 222 24.97 14.55 0.93
C LYS A 222 25.07 16.06 0.80
N LYS A 223 26.12 16.55 0.11
CA LYS A 223 26.28 17.98 -0.11
C LYS A 223 25.17 18.56 -0.97
N MET A 224 24.79 17.91 -2.07
CA MET A 224 23.67 18.36 -2.91
C MET A 224 22.36 18.40 -2.11
N ILE A 225 22.11 17.40 -1.28
CA ILE A 225 20.91 17.35 -0.41
C ILE A 225 20.92 18.53 0.57
N GLU A 226 22.05 18.82 1.21
CA GLU A 226 22.17 19.97 2.11
C GLU A 226 21.93 21.29 1.38
N ASP A 227 22.49 21.46 0.18
CA ASP A 227 22.35 22.68 -0.63
C ASP A 227 20.88 22.89 -1.10
N TYR A 228 20.17 21.83 -1.52
CA TYR A 228 18.80 21.93 -2.05
C TYR A 228 17.71 21.88 -0.97
N PHE A 229 17.84 21.00 0.01
CA PHE A 229 16.78 20.77 1.01
C PHE A 229 17.03 21.50 2.34
N GLY A 230 18.29 21.82 2.68
CA GLY A 230 18.61 22.54 3.91
C GLY A 230 17.92 23.90 4.07
N PRO A 231 17.80 24.72 3.00
CA PRO A 231 17.10 26.01 3.05
C PRO A 231 15.58 25.92 3.27
N ILE A 232 14.96 24.75 3.08
CA ILE A 232 13.51 24.58 3.20
C ILE A 232 13.10 24.77 4.66
N PRO A 233 12.16 25.67 4.97
CA PRO A 233 11.78 25.94 6.35
C PRO A 233 11.04 24.75 6.98
N ARG A 234 11.37 24.45 8.25
CA ARG A 234 10.63 23.49 9.06
C ARG A 234 9.17 23.93 9.22
N GLY A 235 8.22 23.00 9.06
CA GLY A 235 6.81 23.21 9.39
C GLY A 235 6.50 23.08 10.89
N ALA A 236 5.27 23.37 11.25
CA ALA A 236 4.77 23.08 12.60
C ALA A 236 4.68 21.56 12.83
N ASP A 237 4.83 21.14 14.07
CA ASP A 237 4.64 19.74 14.42
C ASP A 237 3.16 19.32 14.26
N ILE A 238 2.95 18.18 13.64
CA ILE A 238 1.60 17.69 13.31
C ILE A 238 1.12 16.76 14.43
N VAL A 239 0.04 17.14 15.07
CA VAL A 239 -0.64 16.31 16.07
C VAL A 239 -1.80 15.58 15.37
N ARG A 240 -1.78 14.25 15.39
CA ARG A 240 -2.84 13.39 14.87
C ARG A 240 -3.63 12.80 16.03
N ASN A 241 -4.93 13.01 16.02
CA ASN A 241 -5.84 12.48 17.04
C ASN A 241 -7.14 12.03 16.36
N TYR A 242 -7.10 10.81 15.84
CA TYR A 242 -8.26 10.22 15.18
C TYR A 242 -9.18 9.54 16.19
N PRO A 243 -10.51 9.58 15.99
CA PRO A 243 -11.46 8.88 16.86
C PRO A 243 -11.22 7.37 16.77
N LYS A 244 -11.27 6.71 17.93
CA LYS A 244 -11.16 5.25 17.99
C LYS A 244 -12.49 4.59 17.64
N GLU A 245 -12.39 3.47 16.93
CA GLU A 245 -13.53 2.64 16.58
C GLU A 245 -14.01 1.80 17.77
N LYS A 246 -15.33 1.65 17.87
CA LYS A 246 -15.92 0.66 18.78
C LYS A 246 -15.81 -0.73 18.17
N PRO A 247 -15.61 -1.79 18.98
CA PRO A 247 -15.63 -3.16 18.48
C PRO A 247 -16.96 -3.49 17.76
N ILE A 248 -16.86 -4.21 16.65
CA ILE A 248 -18.03 -4.85 16.01
C ILE A 248 -18.37 -6.08 16.87
N THR A 249 -19.56 -6.16 17.41
CA THR A 249 -20.00 -7.23 18.32
C THR A 249 -21.12 -8.10 17.76
N GLU A 250 -21.72 -7.66 16.66
CA GLU A 250 -22.77 -8.38 15.91
C GLU A 250 -22.47 -8.27 14.43
N GLN A 251 -22.77 -9.34 13.67
CA GLN A 251 -22.61 -9.33 12.21
C GLN A 251 -23.51 -8.24 11.60
N LYS A 252 -22.90 -7.38 10.79
CA LYS A 252 -23.61 -6.39 9.98
C LYS A 252 -23.85 -6.95 8.58
N ILE A 253 -25.01 -6.65 7.97
CA ILE A 253 -25.29 -6.97 6.56
C ILE A 253 -25.54 -5.68 5.83
N ALA A 254 -24.71 -5.40 4.82
CA ALA A 254 -24.82 -4.26 3.94
C ALA A 254 -25.22 -4.67 2.53
N LYS A 255 -25.93 -3.79 1.83
CA LYS A 255 -26.22 -3.90 0.41
C LYS A 255 -25.67 -2.68 -0.31
N ALA A 256 -24.94 -2.91 -1.38
CA ALA A 256 -24.49 -1.88 -2.30
C ALA A 256 -24.95 -2.23 -3.72
N TYR A 257 -25.19 -1.21 -4.54
CA TYR A 257 -25.70 -1.37 -5.91
C TYR A 257 -24.72 -0.69 -6.87
N ASP A 258 -24.46 -1.38 -7.98
CA ASP A 258 -23.57 -0.89 -9.03
C ASP A 258 -24.23 -1.13 -10.40
N PRO A 259 -24.60 -0.06 -11.13
CA PRO A 259 -25.25 -0.19 -12.45
C PRO A 259 -24.29 -0.72 -13.53
N ASN A 260 -22.99 -0.77 -13.25
CA ASN A 260 -21.98 -1.17 -14.23
C ASN A 260 -21.66 -2.68 -14.19
N ILE A 261 -22.24 -3.43 -13.25
CA ILE A 261 -22.04 -4.87 -13.13
C ILE A 261 -23.25 -5.67 -13.57
N GLN A 262 -23.02 -6.90 -14.06
CA GLN A 262 -24.06 -7.87 -14.35
C GLN A 262 -24.00 -9.06 -13.37
N ILE A 263 -22.83 -9.35 -12.82
CA ILE A 263 -22.60 -10.45 -11.88
C ILE A 263 -22.50 -9.83 -10.48
N PRO A 264 -23.33 -10.24 -9.53
CA PRO A 264 -23.20 -9.77 -8.16
C PRO A 264 -21.91 -10.27 -7.52
N ALA A 265 -21.46 -9.62 -6.45
CA ALA A 265 -20.39 -10.12 -5.60
C ALA A 265 -20.83 -10.18 -4.14
N ILE A 266 -20.25 -11.11 -3.39
CA ILE A 266 -20.40 -11.14 -1.94
C ILE A 266 -19.06 -10.95 -1.28
N GLY A 267 -19.02 -10.08 -0.26
CA GLY A 267 -17.86 -9.83 0.58
C GLY A 267 -18.13 -10.20 2.03
N LEU A 268 -17.18 -10.87 2.66
CA LEU A 268 -17.14 -11.13 4.09
C LEU A 268 -15.94 -10.37 4.65
N ALA A 269 -16.19 -9.32 5.42
CA ALA A 269 -15.17 -8.36 5.82
C ALA A 269 -15.05 -8.26 7.34
N TYR A 270 -13.83 -7.94 7.80
CA TYR A 270 -13.49 -7.78 9.20
C TYR A 270 -12.58 -6.58 9.39
N ARG A 271 -12.73 -5.87 10.53
CA ARG A 271 -11.75 -4.88 10.95
C ARG A 271 -10.61 -5.59 11.67
N THR A 272 -9.38 -5.26 11.29
CA THR A 272 -8.16 -5.88 11.79
C THR A 272 -7.25 -4.83 12.43
N PRO A 273 -6.15 -5.22 13.11
CA PRO A 273 -5.22 -4.27 13.70
C PRO A 273 -4.45 -3.51 12.63
N GLY A 274 -3.82 -2.40 13.03
CA GLY A 274 -2.89 -1.66 12.19
C GLY A 274 -1.67 -2.51 11.80
N PHE A 275 -1.05 -2.19 10.68
CA PHE A 275 0.02 -3.00 10.08
C PHE A 275 1.30 -3.12 10.94
N ARG A 276 1.48 -2.27 11.98
CA ARG A 276 2.62 -2.38 12.91
C ARG A 276 2.48 -3.54 13.89
N GLU A 277 1.26 -4.02 14.07
CA GLU A 277 0.97 -5.12 14.99
C GLU A 277 1.40 -6.46 14.38
N ARG A 278 2.01 -7.35 15.19
CA ARG A 278 2.39 -8.70 14.74
C ARG A 278 1.22 -9.47 14.12
N ASP A 279 0.02 -9.28 14.65
CA ASP A 279 -1.17 -9.96 14.15
C ASP A 279 -1.50 -9.59 12.70
N ALA A 280 -1.10 -8.41 12.21
CA ALA A 280 -1.30 -8.02 10.82
C ALA A 280 -0.48 -8.89 9.86
N TYR A 281 0.79 -9.17 10.18
CA TYR A 281 1.64 -10.09 9.40
C TYR A 281 1.07 -11.50 9.35
N ILE A 282 0.49 -11.95 10.46
CA ILE A 282 -0.16 -13.26 10.53
C ILE A 282 -1.43 -13.29 9.67
N LEU A 283 -2.20 -12.20 9.63
CA LEU A 283 -3.38 -12.08 8.76
C LEU A 283 -2.99 -12.05 7.27
N ASP A 284 -1.81 -11.52 6.90
CA ASP A 284 -1.28 -11.64 5.54
C ASP A 284 -1.03 -13.12 5.18
N MET A 285 -0.50 -13.90 6.12
CA MET A 285 -0.34 -15.35 5.91
C MET A 285 -1.67 -16.07 5.79
N VAL A 286 -2.68 -15.67 6.57
CA VAL A 286 -4.05 -16.23 6.46
C VAL A 286 -4.66 -15.92 5.10
N SER A 287 -4.53 -14.68 4.59
CA SER A 287 -5.06 -14.31 3.28
C SER A 287 -4.40 -15.09 2.14
N THR A 288 -3.07 -15.23 2.21
CA THR A 288 -2.29 -16.03 1.25
C THR A 288 -2.69 -17.50 1.29
N TYR A 289 -2.87 -18.09 2.46
CA TYR A 289 -3.36 -19.47 2.61
C TYR A 289 -4.72 -19.69 1.98
N LEU A 290 -5.63 -18.73 2.20
CA LEU A 290 -7.00 -18.83 1.70
C LEU A 290 -7.12 -18.62 0.20
N SER A 291 -6.35 -17.69 -0.41
CA SER A 291 -6.64 -17.28 -1.79
C SER A 291 -5.45 -17.18 -2.76
N ASP A 292 -4.18 -17.31 -2.31
CA ASP A 292 -3.07 -17.13 -3.25
C ASP A 292 -2.82 -18.36 -4.12
N GLY A 293 -3.04 -18.19 -5.42
CA GLY A 293 -2.84 -19.18 -6.47
C GLY A 293 -3.89 -20.30 -6.50
N ARG A 294 -3.84 -21.11 -7.55
CA ARG A 294 -4.83 -22.15 -7.82
C ARG A 294 -4.91 -23.27 -6.76
N SER A 295 -3.88 -23.45 -5.97
CA SER A 295 -3.86 -24.46 -4.91
C SER A 295 -4.31 -23.93 -3.56
N SER A 296 -4.76 -22.69 -3.48
CA SER A 296 -5.34 -22.08 -2.28
C SER A 296 -6.71 -22.68 -1.94
N LYS A 297 -7.13 -22.50 -0.70
CA LYS A 297 -8.31 -23.23 -0.19
C LYS A 297 -9.60 -22.80 -0.87
N LEU A 298 -9.82 -21.49 -1.00
CA LEU A 298 -11.02 -20.97 -1.65
C LEU A 298 -11.05 -21.31 -3.15
N TYR A 299 -9.93 -21.08 -3.85
CA TYR A 299 -9.88 -21.34 -5.29
C TYR A 299 -10.14 -22.80 -5.59
N LYS A 300 -9.40 -23.71 -4.92
CA LYS A 300 -9.55 -25.14 -5.15
C LYS A 300 -10.98 -25.62 -4.86
N LYS A 301 -11.55 -25.22 -3.72
CA LYS A 301 -12.89 -25.65 -3.33
C LYS A 301 -13.97 -25.08 -4.24
N MET A 302 -14.04 -23.73 -4.33
CA MET A 302 -15.18 -23.03 -4.91
C MET A 302 -15.09 -22.89 -6.43
N VAL A 303 -13.86 -22.79 -7.01
CA VAL A 303 -13.65 -22.62 -8.45
C VAL A 303 -13.40 -23.95 -9.15
N ASP A 304 -12.43 -24.76 -8.67
CA ASP A 304 -12.03 -26.00 -9.35
C ASP A 304 -12.99 -27.17 -9.06
N ASP A 305 -13.25 -27.47 -7.78
CA ASP A 305 -13.95 -28.67 -7.36
C ASP A 305 -15.50 -28.51 -7.47
N GLN A 306 -16.05 -27.46 -6.83
CA GLN A 306 -17.51 -27.23 -6.80
C GLN A 306 -18.04 -26.44 -8.01
N LYS A 307 -17.19 -25.62 -8.66
CA LYS A 307 -17.54 -24.76 -9.81
C LYS A 307 -18.71 -23.81 -9.53
N GLN A 308 -18.74 -23.29 -8.31
CA GLN A 308 -19.77 -22.37 -7.83
C GLN A 308 -19.34 -20.90 -7.95
N ALA A 309 -18.04 -20.62 -7.93
CA ALA A 309 -17.50 -19.28 -8.05
C ALA A 309 -16.71 -19.08 -9.35
N LEU A 310 -16.92 -17.94 -9.99
CA LEU A 310 -16.11 -17.43 -11.10
C LEU A 310 -14.77 -16.92 -10.59
N GLN A 311 -14.80 -16.24 -9.45
CA GLN A 311 -13.64 -15.66 -8.81
C GLN A 311 -13.80 -15.67 -7.30
N VAL A 312 -12.70 -15.90 -6.60
CA VAL A 312 -12.60 -15.81 -5.14
C VAL A 312 -11.32 -15.09 -4.76
N GLY A 313 -11.29 -14.48 -3.61
CA GLY A 313 -10.09 -13.84 -3.07
C GLY A 313 -10.19 -13.63 -1.57
N ALA A 314 -9.02 -13.47 -0.94
CA ALA A 314 -8.88 -12.99 0.42
C ALA A 314 -7.71 -12.01 0.47
N PHE A 315 -7.91 -10.87 1.14
CA PHE A 315 -6.92 -9.80 1.26
C PHE A 315 -6.89 -9.28 2.69
N ASN A 316 -5.68 -9.05 3.20
CA ASN A 316 -5.46 -8.20 4.36
C ASN A 316 -4.96 -6.84 3.87
N ILE A 317 -5.77 -5.81 4.01
CA ILE A 317 -5.44 -4.43 3.61
C ILE A 317 -4.95 -3.71 4.86
N GLY A 318 -3.62 -3.72 5.06
CA GLY A 318 -2.98 -3.08 6.19
C GLY A 318 -2.95 -1.55 6.04
N GLN A 319 -3.37 -0.83 7.09
CA GLN A 319 -3.26 0.62 7.23
C GLN A 319 -2.69 0.94 8.62
N GLU A 320 -2.27 2.18 8.89
CA GLU A 320 -1.50 2.52 10.10
C GLU A 320 -2.29 2.29 11.40
N ASP A 321 -3.55 2.74 11.45
CA ASP A 321 -4.36 2.70 12.67
C ASP A 321 -5.20 1.42 12.79
N TYR A 322 -5.72 0.92 11.69
CA TYR A 322 -6.53 -0.29 11.56
C TYR A 322 -6.28 -0.94 10.20
N GLY A 323 -6.53 -2.23 10.08
CA GLY A 323 -6.61 -2.91 8.79
C GLY A 323 -8.04 -3.31 8.44
N MET A 324 -8.21 -3.77 7.21
CA MET A 324 -9.43 -4.38 6.68
C MET A 324 -9.08 -5.75 6.13
N TYR A 325 -9.75 -6.79 6.59
CA TYR A 325 -9.63 -8.13 6.02
C TYR A 325 -10.89 -8.43 5.21
N LEU A 326 -10.72 -8.87 3.99
CA LEU A 326 -11.79 -9.15 3.05
C LEU A 326 -11.64 -10.57 2.48
N VAL A 327 -12.72 -11.35 2.50
CA VAL A 327 -12.92 -12.55 1.67
C VAL A 327 -14.06 -12.25 0.72
N PHE A 328 -13.91 -12.54 -0.58
CA PHE A 328 -14.97 -12.26 -1.54
C PHE A 328 -15.14 -13.39 -2.56
N ALA A 329 -16.32 -13.47 -3.14
CA ALA A 329 -16.62 -14.37 -4.23
C ALA A 329 -17.62 -13.77 -5.24
N LEU A 330 -17.46 -14.14 -6.50
CA LEU A 330 -18.41 -13.89 -7.58
C LEU A 330 -19.03 -15.22 -8.02
N PRO A 331 -20.36 -15.33 -8.18
CA PRO A 331 -21.03 -16.59 -8.53
C PRO A 331 -20.81 -17.00 -10.00
N VAL A 332 -20.95 -18.30 -10.25
CA VAL A 332 -21.12 -18.86 -11.60
C VAL A 332 -22.58 -19.24 -11.80
N GLY A 333 -23.16 -18.80 -12.92
CA GLY A 333 -24.55 -19.19 -13.30
C GLY A 333 -25.57 -18.77 -12.25
N GLU A 334 -26.35 -19.77 -11.77
CA GLU A 334 -27.43 -19.55 -10.79
C GLU A 334 -26.98 -19.75 -9.33
N THR A 335 -25.70 -19.89 -9.06
CA THR A 335 -25.21 -20.00 -7.67
C THR A 335 -25.60 -18.77 -6.87
N SER A 336 -26.28 -18.95 -5.74
CA SER A 336 -26.73 -17.84 -4.91
C SER A 336 -25.60 -17.28 -4.05
N LEU A 337 -25.71 -16.00 -3.64
CA LEU A 337 -24.75 -15.36 -2.73
C LEU A 337 -24.68 -16.02 -1.36
N GLU A 338 -25.81 -16.57 -0.89
CA GLU A 338 -25.89 -17.32 0.38
C GLU A 338 -25.06 -18.60 0.34
N VAL A 339 -25.04 -19.31 -0.79
CA VAL A 339 -24.19 -20.50 -0.97
C VAL A 339 -22.73 -20.10 -0.93
N LEU A 340 -22.32 -19.06 -1.68
CA LEU A 340 -20.93 -18.58 -1.67
C LEU A 340 -20.51 -18.10 -0.27
N MET A 341 -21.40 -17.41 0.43
CA MET A 341 -21.15 -16.95 1.79
C MET A 341 -20.88 -18.12 2.74
N ALA A 342 -21.71 -19.16 2.69
CA ALA A 342 -21.54 -20.34 3.53
C ALA A 342 -20.21 -21.07 3.24
N GLU A 343 -19.83 -21.19 1.98
CA GLU A 343 -18.56 -21.80 1.56
C GLU A 343 -17.33 -21.00 2.00
N MET A 344 -17.38 -19.66 1.89
CA MET A 344 -16.32 -18.77 2.39
C MET A 344 -16.19 -18.88 3.91
N GLU A 345 -17.33 -18.84 4.62
CA GLU A 345 -17.34 -18.90 6.08
C GLU A 345 -16.84 -20.25 6.61
N GLU A 346 -17.12 -21.34 5.90
CA GLU A 346 -16.57 -22.67 6.22
C GLU A 346 -15.05 -22.69 6.13
N GLU A 347 -14.46 -22.14 5.06
CA GLU A 347 -13.00 -22.10 4.93
C GLU A 347 -12.33 -21.17 5.96
N VAL A 348 -12.94 -20.02 6.25
CA VAL A 348 -12.49 -19.14 7.34
C VAL A 348 -12.61 -19.84 8.70
N ALA A 349 -13.68 -20.59 8.94
CA ALA A 349 -13.87 -21.36 10.17
C ALA A 349 -12.78 -22.45 10.34
N LYS A 350 -12.41 -23.14 9.28
CA LYS A 350 -11.30 -24.13 9.33
C LYS A 350 -9.99 -23.49 9.83
N VAL A 351 -9.64 -22.30 9.37
CA VAL A 351 -8.42 -21.60 9.83
C VAL A 351 -8.51 -21.20 11.30
N ARG A 352 -9.72 -20.82 11.77
CA ARG A 352 -9.95 -20.50 13.19
C ARG A 352 -9.90 -21.73 14.10
N ASP A 353 -10.43 -22.86 13.64
CA ASP A 353 -10.73 -24.00 14.48
C ASP A 353 -9.68 -25.12 14.40
N GLU A 354 -8.92 -25.19 13.30
CA GLU A 354 -7.95 -26.22 13.00
C GLU A 354 -6.54 -25.64 12.78
N LEU A 355 -5.52 -26.45 13.02
CA LEU A 355 -4.16 -26.13 12.58
C LEU A 355 -4.01 -26.38 11.09
N ILE A 356 -3.46 -25.44 10.35
CA ILE A 356 -3.12 -25.67 8.95
C ILE A 356 -2.12 -26.84 8.84
N SER A 357 -2.15 -27.59 7.73
CA SER A 357 -1.24 -28.71 7.55
C SER A 357 0.22 -28.24 7.52
N GLU A 358 1.15 -29.11 7.97
CA GLU A 358 2.59 -28.81 7.90
C GLU A 358 3.05 -28.48 6.47
N LYS A 359 2.49 -29.20 5.49
CA LYS A 359 2.77 -28.97 4.07
C LYS A 359 2.33 -27.54 3.62
N ASP A 360 1.13 -27.12 4.02
CA ASP A 360 0.64 -25.79 3.67
C ASP A 360 1.40 -24.68 4.39
N TYR A 361 1.76 -24.91 5.65
CA TYR A 361 2.60 -24.00 6.41
C TYR A 361 3.97 -23.80 5.75
N GLN A 362 4.66 -24.89 5.38
CA GLN A 362 5.93 -24.81 4.67
C GLN A 362 5.80 -24.08 3.32
N LYS A 363 4.67 -24.30 2.61
CA LYS A 363 4.39 -23.55 1.36
C LYS A 363 4.27 -22.04 1.64
N LEU A 364 3.60 -21.65 2.72
CA LEU A 364 3.48 -20.24 3.10
C LEU A 364 4.85 -19.63 3.40
N GLN A 365 5.67 -20.28 4.22
CA GLN A 365 7.02 -19.82 4.54
C GLN A 365 7.85 -19.59 3.27
N ASN A 366 7.87 -20.54 2.35
CA ASN A 366 8.59 -20.42 1.08
C ASN A 366 8.05 -19.29 0.19
N LYS A 367 6.73 -19.04 0.23
CA LYS A 367 6.09 -17.96 -0.54
C LYS A 367 6.53 -16.59 -0.02
N PHE A 368 6.48 -16.36 1.28
CA PHE A 368 6.90 -15.09 1.87
C PHE A 368 8.41 -14.84 1.70
N GLU A 369 9.25 -15.87 1.76
CA GLU A 369 10.66 -15.76 1.42
C GLU A 369 10.89 -15.32 -0.03
N ASN A 370 10.18 -15.95 -0.97
CA ASN A 370 10.28 -15.58 -2.39
C ASN A 370 9.79 -14.15 -2.65
N ASP A 371 8.68 -13.76 -2.04
CA ASP A 371 8.12 -12.40 -2.20
C ASP A 371 9.05 -11.35 -1.60
N PHE A 372 9.66 -11.62 -0.45
CA PHE A 372 10.64 -10.74 0.18
C PHE A 372 11.86 -10.52 -0.71
N VAL A 373 12.41 -11.56 -1.32
CA VAL A 373 13.56 -11.44 -2.24
C VAL A 373 13.18 -10.62 -3.47
N ASN A 374 11.95 -10.79 -3.99
CA ASN A 374 11.51 -10.10 -5.20
C ASN A 374 11.11 -8.64 -4.97
N SER A 375 10.62 -8.27 -3.79
CA SER A 375 10.15 -6.90 -3.47
C SER A 375 11.27 -5.86 -3.55
N ASN A 376 12.50 -6.25 -3.25
CA ASN A 376 13.69 -5.39 -3.24
C ASN A 376 14.60 -5.61 -4.46
N SER A 377 14.02 -5.95 -5.63
CA SER A 377 14.79 -6.25 -6.85
C SER A 377 15.10 -5.03 -7.72
N SER A 378 14.56 -3.85 -7.42
CA SER A 378 14.81 -2.59 -8.13
C SER A 378 15.15 -1.45 -7.17
N VAL A 379 15.92 -0.47 -7.65
CA VAL A 379 16.28 0.72 -6.85
C VAL A 379 15.06 1.53 -6.43
N GLU A 380 14.02 1.59 -7.26
CA GLU A 380 12.74 2.22 -6.92
C GLU A 380 12.00 1.42 -5.82
N GLY A 381 11.93 0.10 -5.93
CA GLY A 381 11.33 -0.76 -4.91
C GLY A 381 12.02 -0.65 -3.56
N ILE A 382 13.37 -0.59 -3.56
CA ILE A 382 14.18 -0.35 -2.36
C ILE A 382 13.88 1.03 -1.77
N ALA A 383 13.85 2.09 -2.61
CA ALA A 383 13.53 3.45 -2.15
C ALA A 383 12.15 3.53 -1.50
N ASN A 384 11.13 2.92 -2.11
CA ASN A 384 9.78 2.85 -1.55
C ASN A 384 9.74 2.08 -0.21
N SER A 385 10.44 0.93 -0.14
CA SER A 385 10.50 0.12 1.08
C SER A 385 11.19 0.86 2.23
N LEU A 386 12.32 1.52 1.97
CA LEU A 386 13.05 2.32 2.97
C LEU A 386 12.20 3.48 3.48
N ALA A 387 11.59 4.26 2.56
CA ALA A 387 10.72 5.37 2.90
C ALA A 387 9.52 4.93 3.76
N ARG A 388 8.84 3.86 3.33
CA ARG A 388 7.69 3.28 4.04
C ARG A 388 8.07 2.79 5.43
N ASN A 389 9.16 2.05 5.54
CA ASN A 389 9.60 1.46 6.80
C ASN A 389 9.99 2.53 7.82
N TYR A 390 10.71 3.56 7.41
CA TYR A 390 10.98 4.70 8.26
C TYR A 390 9.70 5.42 8.67
N LEU A 391 8.94 5.91 7.68
CA LEU A 391 7.84 6.83 7.91
C LEU A 391 6.66 6.19 8.65
N LEU A 392 6.30 4.98 8.24
CA LEU A 392 5.09 4.31 8.71
C LEU A 392 5.35 3.29 9.81
N TYR A 393 6.52 2.64 9.85
CA TYR A 393 6.85 1.65 10.89
C TYR A 393 7.81 2.18 11.94
N GLY A 394 8.57 3.24 11.64
CA GLY A 394 9.56 3.80 12.56
C GLY A 394 10.83 2.95 12.68
N ASP A 395 11.07 2.02 11.75
CA ASP A 395 12.28 1.18 11.70
C ASP A 395 12.69 0.97 10.22
N THR A 396 13.61 1.79 9.74
CA THR A 396 14.16 1.69 8.38
C THR A 396 14.73 0.29 8.10
N ASN A 397 15.37 -0.31 9.10
CA ASN A 397 16.00 -1.62 8.98
C ASN A 397 14.99 -2.78 8.90
N LEU A 398 13.70 -2.52 8.98
CA LEU A 398 12.66 -3.52 8.70
C LEU A 398 12.83 -4.13 7.29
N ILE A 399 13.39 -3.39 6.34
CA ILE A 399 13.73 -3.89 5.00
C ILE A 399 14.60 -5.16 5.03
N ASN A 400 15.41 -5.33 6.06
CA ASN A 400 16.28 -6.49 6.24
C ASN A 400 15.69 -7.54 7.20
N LYS A 401 14.72 -7.16 8.05
CA LYS A 401 14.22 -7.99 9.15
C LYS A 401 12.80 -8.52 8.95
N GLU A 402 12.03 -7.95 8.01
CA GLU A 402 10.61 -8.30 7.84
C GLU A 402 10.40 -9.79 7.60
N ILE A 403 11.32 -10.43 6.86
CA ILE A 403 11.27 -11.87 6.63
C ILE A 403 11.37 -12.70 7.91
N ASP A 404 12.14 -12.23 8.91
CA ASP A 404 12.29 -12.95 10.16
C ASP A 404 11.00 -12.92 10.99
N ILE A 405 10.16 -11.88 10.82
CA ILE A 405 8.82 -11.83 11.40
C ILE A 405 7.99 -12.99 10.84
N TYR A 406 7.89 -13.11 9.51
CA TYR A 406 7.15 -14.20 8.87
C TYR A 406 7.69 -15.60 9.20
N ARG A 407 9.03 -15.77 9.24
CA ARG A 407 9.68 -17.03 9.63
C ARG A 407 9.37 -17.43 11.06
N SER A 408 9.18 -16.47 11.94
CA SER A 408 8.90 -16.72 13.36
C SER A 408 7.44 -17.05 13.66
N VAL A 409 6.52 -16.88 12.70
CA VAL A 409 5.09 -17.17 12.88
C VAL A 409 4.87 -18.66 12.95
N THR A 410 4.16 -19.14 13.96
CA THR A 410 3.81 -20.55 14.16
C THR A 410 2.41 -20.87 13.62
N ARG A 411 2.13 -22.15 13.43
CA ARG A 411 0.78 -22.62 13.02
C ARG A 411 -0.28 -22.33 14.09
N GLU A 412 0.12 -22.38 15.34
CA GLU A 412 -0.70 -22.05 16.50
C GLU A 412 -1.08 -20.56 16.49
N GLU A 413 -0.13 -19.66 16.22
CA GLU A 413 -0.39 -18.23 16.11
C GLU A 413 -1.33 -17.93 14.93
N ILE A 414 -1.18 -18.61 13.78
CA ILE A 414 -2.11 -18.47 12.63
C ILE A 414 -3.54 -18.77 13.07
N LYS A 415 -3.77 -19.88 13.76
CA LYS A 415 -5.07 -20.27 14.31
C LYS A 415 -5.58 -19.26 15.34
N GLU A 416 -4.73 -18.85 16.29
CA GLU A 416 -5.09 -17.92 17.36
C GLU A 416 -5.52 -16.57 16.82
N VAL A 417 -4.75 -16.00 15.88
CA VAL A 417 -5.03 -14.70 15.27
C VAL A 417 -6.29 -14.76 14.40
N ALA A 418 -6.46 -15.83 13.60
CA ALA A 418 -7.70 -16.02 12.87
C ALA A 418 -8.92 -16.09 13.82
N ASN A 419 -8.79 -16.78 14.95
CA ASN A 419 -9.85 -16.85 15.97
C ASN A 419 -10.08 -15.52 16.67
N LYS A 420 -9.09 -14.66 16.80
CA LYS A 420 -9.20 -13.34 17.42
C LYS A 420 -9.99 -12.37 16.55
N TYR A 421 -9.72 -12.32 15.23
CA TYR A 421 -10.22 -11.27 14.34
C TYR A 421 -11.31 -11.70 13.34
N LEU A 422 -11.37 -12.98 12.96
CA LEU A 422 -12.25 -13.45 11.90
C LEU A 422 -13.49 -14.17 12.43
N LYS A 423 -14.07 -13.68 13.54
CA LYS A 423 -15.29 -14.27 14.12
C LYS A 423 -16.55 -13.82 13.39
N PRO A 424 -17.56 -14.67 13.24
CA PRO A 424 -18.80 -14.31 12.55
C PRO A 424 -19.47 -13.07 13.10
N ASN A 425 -19.52 -12.90 14.43
CA ASN A 425 -20.13 -11.75 15.08
C ASN A 425 -19.29 -10.46 14.98
N GLN A 426 -18.10 -10.50 14.44
CA GLN A 426 -17.23 -9.35 14.19
C GLN A 426 -17.16 -8.97 12.71
N SER A 427 -18.00 -9.59 11.88
CA SER A 427 -17.97 -9.44 10.43
C SER A 427 -18.98 -8.42 9.91
N VAL A 428 -18.70 -7.94 8.70
CA VAL A 428 -19.61 -7.23 7.82
C VAL A 428 -19.78 -8.05 6.56
N VAL A 429 -21.01 -8.43 6.23
CA VAL A 429 -21.37 -9.09 4.96
C VAL A 429 -21.83 -8.03 3.97
N ILE A 430 -21.19 -7.95 2.81
CA ILE A 430 -21.51 -6.97 1.77
C ILE A 430 -22.11 -7.71 0.58
N ASN A 431 -23.40 -7.52 0.32
CA ASN A 431 -24.04 -7.92 -0.92
C ASN A 431 -23.88 -6.79 -1.95
N TYR A 432 -23.00 -6.98 -2.91
CA TYR A 432 -22.73 -6.02 -3.97
C TYR A 432 -23.50 -6.44 -5.22
N LEU A 433 -24.55 -5.70 -5.55
CA LEU A 433 -25.61 -6.11 -6.44
C LEU A 433 -25.64 -5.28 -7.73
N PRO A 434 -26.03 -5.87 -8.89
CA PRO A 434 -26.29 -5.07 -10.09
C PRO A 434 -27.54 -4.18 -9.92
N GLY A 435 -27.55 -3.03 -10.61
CA GLY A 435 -28.67 -2.10 -10.61
C GLY A 435 -28.46 -0.83 -9.78
N ASP A 436 -29.48 0.01 -9.73
CA ASP A 436 -29.48 1.29 -9.02
C ASP A 436 -30.10 1.14 -7.62
N LYS A 437 -29.67 2.04 -6.71
CA LYS A 437 -30.17 2.13 -5.32
C LYS A 437 -31.69 2.31 -5.21
N THR A 438 -32.34 2.74 -6.28
CA THR A 438 -33.76 3.13 -6.34
C THR A 438 -34.71 2.01 -6.76
N GLU A 439 -34.21 0.82 -7.07
CA GLU A 439 -35.05 -0.30 -7.57
C GLU A 439 -35.50 -1.29 -6.47
N ASN A 440 -35.37 -0.95 -5.17
CA ASN A 440 -35.85 -1.77 -4.05
C ASN A 440 -36.64 -1.00 -3.01
#